data_d2bede995b028ac87d2c2fdc8a702ce0
#
_entry.id   d2bede995b028ac87d2c2fdc8a702ce0
#
_cell.length_a   1.000
_cell.length_b   1.000
_cell.length_c   1.000
_cell.angle_alpha   90.00
_cell.angle_beta   90.00
_cell.angle_gamma   90.00
#
_symmetry.space_group_name_H-M   'P 1'
#
loop_
_entity.id
_entity.type
_entity.pdbx_description
1 polymer ?
#
loop_
_entity_poly.entity_id
_entity_poly.type
_entity_poly.pdbx_seq_one_letter_code
_entity_poly.pdbx_strand_id
1 'polypeptide(L)'
;MKQLNRMACVWCVLSFSMLMLLGCASPEQRIKKNPELFQSFPPEVQEQVRQGQVAIGFTPEMVTMSLGVPNRMYSRVTSGGTSDVWSYTGKKSTSDRQRVSADIRYRDADGRSRSSSEWVWVDVPRETEYEKTRVEFIDGKVSAIETLAQ
;
A
#
# COMPACT_ATOMS: atom_id res chain seq x y z
N MET A 1 11.38 46.50 -11.32
CA MET A 1 11.71 45.46 -10.30
C MET A 1 10.49 44.86 -9.58
N LYS A 2 9.29 45.46 -9.55
CA LYS A 2 8.10 44.88 -8.89
C LYS A 2 7.32 43.83 -9.72
N GLN A 3 7.52 43.79 -11.03
CA GLN A 3 6.84 42.81 -11.91
C GLN A 3 7.47 41.41 -11.89
N LEU A 4 8.78 41.34 -11.68
CA LEU A 4 9.52 40.04 -11.71
C LEU A 4 9.15 39.14 -10.52
N ASN A 5 8.85 39.71 -9.34
CA ASN A 5 8.49 38.92 -8.15
C ASN A 5 7.07 38.29 -8.22
N ARG A 6 6.16 38.88 -9.00
CA ARG A 6 4.79 38.37 -9.13
C ARG A 6 4.73 37.15 -10.05
N MET A 7 5.57 37.09 -11.09
CA MET A 7 5.65 35.92 -11.98
C MET A 7 6.36 34.72 -11.31
N ALA A 8 7.37 34.97 -10.49
CA ALA A 8 8.05 33.92 -9.74
C ALA A 8 7.12 33.24 -8.69
N CYS A 9 6.26 33.98 -8.01
CA CYS A 9 5.27 33.43 -7.08
C CYS A 9 4.20 32.59 -7.77
N VAL A 10 3.73 32.97 -8.96
CA VAL A 10 2.72 32.22 -9.71
C VAL A 10 3.28 30.86 -10.19
N TRP A 11 4.55 30.84 -10.60
CA TRP A 11 5.23 29.58 -11.00
C TRP A 11 5.48 28.65 -9.82
N CYS A 12 5.82 29.16 -8.64
CA CYS A 12 5.95 28.36 -7.42
C CYS A 12 4.61 27.75 -6.96
N VAL A 13 3.52 28.47 -7.07
CA VAL A 13 2.18 27.96 -6.68
C VAL A 13 1.69 26.89 -7.66
N LEU A 14 1.94 27.05 -8.97
CA LEU A 14 1.60 26.05 -9.99
C LEU A 14 2.46 24.78 -9.87
N SER A 15 3.73 24.90 -9.50
CA SER A 15 4.64 23.75 -9.30
C SER A 15 4.30 22.95 -8.04
N PHE A 16 3.76 23.58 -6.98
CA PHE A 16 3.38 22.92 -5.73
C PHE A 16 2.07 22.14 -5.85
N SER A 17 1.19 22.50 -6.79
CA SER A 17 -0.11 21.83 -7.00
C SER A 17 0.00 20.47 -7.69
N MET A 18 1.14 20.12 -8.29
CA MET A 18 1.31 18.87 -9.05
C MET A 18 1.84 17.70 -8.23
N LEU A 19 2.15 17.90 -6.93
CA LEU A 19 2.78 16.87 -6.09
C LEU A 19 1.81 16.02 -5.25
N MET A 20 0.48 16.21 -5.41
CA MET A 20 -0.54 15.54 -4.60
C MET A 20 -1.23 14.33 -5.28
N LEU A 21 -0.61 13.71 -6.30
CA LEU A 21 -1.25 12.63 -7.05
C LEU A 21 -0.71 11.21 -6.76
N LEU A 22 0.03 11.01 -5.68
CA LEU A 22 0.35 9.67 -5.17
C LEU A 22 -0.71 9.22 -4.15
N GLY A 23 -1.98 9.30 -4.53
CA GLY A 23 -3.08 8.75 -3.75
C GLY A 23 -3.09 7.22 -3.85
N CYS A 24 -3.00 6.51 -2.73
CA CYS A 24 -3.39 5.11 -2.63
C CYS A 24 -4.72 4.93 -3.37
N ALA A 25 -4.80 3.95 -4.26
CA ALA A 25 -6.01 3.72 -5.06
C ALA A 25 -7.16 3.27 -4.15
N SER A 26 -7.91 4.23 -3.60
CA SER A 26 -9.08 3.97 -2.76
C SER A 26 -10.23 3.40 -3.60
N PRO A 27 -11.23 2.73 -2.98
CA PRO A 27 -12.43 2.29 -3.69
C PRO A 27 -13.07 3.41 -4.50
N GLU A 28 -13.13 4.62 -3.96
CA GLU A 28 -13.70 5.79 -4.65
C GLU A 28 -12.98 6.15 -5.95
N GLN A 29 -11.65 6.03 -5.97
CA GLN A 29 -10.87 6.30 -7.20
C GLN A 29 -11.12 5.22 -8.25
N ARG A 30 -11.30 3.96 -7.86
CA ARG A 30 -11.63 2.87 -8.76
C ARG A 30 -13.04 3.03 -9.34
N ILE A 31 -14.01 3.42 -8.50
CA ILE A 31 -15.38 3.76 -8.91
C ILE A 31 -15.39 4.89 -9.93
N LYS A 32 -14.63 5.97 -9.69
CA LYS A 32 -14.51 7.09 -10.63
C LYS A 32 -13.92 6.69 -11.98
N LYS A 33 -13.04 5.69 -12.01
CA LYS A 33 -12.44 5.18 -13.26
C LYS A 33 -13.41 4.31 -14.09
N ASN A 34 -14.33 3.61 -13.44
CA ASN A 34 -15.28 2.70 -14.08
C ASN A 34 -16.70 2.88 -13.50
N PRO A 35 -17.32 4.05 -13.69
CA PRO A 35 -18.62 4.36 -13.08
C PRO A 35 -19.75 3.49 -13.64
N GLU A 36 -19.70 3.12 -14.92
CA GLU A 36 -20.73 2.28 -15.55
C GLU A 36 -20.74 0.87 -14.96
N LEU A 37 -19.57 0.26 -14.79
CA LEU A 37 -19.43 -1.04 -14.13
C LEU A 37 -19.95 -0.98 -12.70
N PHE A 38 -19.61 0.06 -11.94
CA PHE A 38 -20.09 0.24 -10.59
C PHE A 38 -21.61 0.37 -10.51
N GLN A 39 -22.23 1.13 -11.42
CA GLN A 39 -23.69 1.31 -11.49
C GLN A 39 -24.42 0.03 -11.89
N SER A 40 -23.76 -0.91 -12.58
CA SER A 40 -24.36 -2.21 -12.92
C SER A 40 -24.50 -3.16 -11.72
N PHE A 41 -23.80 -2.86 -10.60
CA PHE A 41 -23.90 -3.69 -9.39
C PHE A 41 -25.20 -3.44 -8.64
N PRO A 42 -25.75 -4.45 -7.93
CA PRO A 42 -26.87 -4.26 -7.04
C PRO A 42 -26.59 -3.18 -5.97
N PRO A 43 -27.59 -2.43 -5.48
CA PRO A 43 -27.38 -1.35 -4.52
C PRO A 43 -26.66 -1.76 -3.23
N GLU A 44 -26.93 -2.96 -2.72
CA GLU A 44 -26.24 -3.53 -1.55
C GLU A 44 -24.75 -3.75 -1.79
N VAL A 45 -24.39 -4.25 -2.99
CA VAL A 45 -23.00 -4.45 -3.41
C VAL A 45 -22.29 -3.11 -3.58
N GLN A 46 -22.98 -2.11 -4.16
CA GLN A 46 -22.41 -0.77 -4.31
C GLN A 46 -22.00 -0.16 -2.97
N GLU A 47 -22.84 -0.34 -1.94
CA GLU A 47 -22.52 0.18 -0.61
C GLU A 47 -21.33 -0.54 0.02
N GLN A 48 -21.27 -1.87 -0.07
CA GLN A 48 -20.12 -2.66 0.41
C GLN A 48 -18.82 -2.31 -0.32
N VAL A 49 -18.89 -2.11 -1.65
CA VAL A 49 -17.73 -1.69 -2.46
C VAL A 49 -17.22 -0.30 -2.05
N ARG A 50 -18.10 0.67 -1.76
CA ARG A 50 -17.70 1.99 -1.25
C ARG A 50 -16.95 1.88 0.07
N GLN A 51 -17.39 0.96 0.93
CA GLN A 51 -16.74 0.69 2.22
C GLN A 51 -15.46 -0.14 2.11
N GLY A 52 -15.08 -0.59 0.89
CA GLY A 52 -13.94 -1.47 0.68
C GLY A 52 -14.15 -2.87 1.25
N GLN A 53 -15.40 -3.31 1.37
CA GLN A 53 -15.78 -4.62 1.89
C GLN A 53 -16.00 -5.61 0.75
N VAL A 54 -15.82 -6.88 1.05
CA VAL A 54 -16.11 -8.01 0.15
C VAL A 54 -17.04 -8.98 0.86
N ALA A 55 -17.98 -9.56 0.12
CA ALA A 55 -18.92 -10.55 0.63
C ALA A 55 -18.92 -11.81 -0.23
N ILE A 56 -19.44 -12.90 0.36
CA ILE A 56 -19.68 -14.15 -0.35
C ILE A 56 -20.62 -13.90 -1.53
N GLY A 57 -20.32 -14.51 -2.67
CA GLY A 57 -21.09 -14.34 -3.91
C GLY A 57 -20.64 -13.19 -4.81
N PHE A 58 -19.68 -12.35 -4.37
CA PHE A 58 -19.09 -11.31 -5.23
C PHE A 58 -18.37 -11.92 -6.43
N THR A 59 -18.44 -11.22 -7.58
CA THR A 59 -17.62 -11.55 -8.74
C THR A 59 -16.22 -10.95 -8.63
N PRO A 60 -15.24 -11.42 -9.43
CA PRO A 60 -13.90 -10.84 -9.46
C PRO A 60 -13.88 -9.32 -9.71
N GLU A 61 -14.81 -8.81 -10.54
CA GLU A 61 -14.93 -7.39 -10.84
C GLU A 61 -15.36 -6.59 -9.59
N MET A 62 -16.34 -7.12 -8.82
CA MET A 62 -16.80 -6.50 -7.56
C MET A 62 -15.67 -6.46 -6.54
N VAL A 63 -14.92 -7.57 -6.40
CA VAL A 63 -13.75 -7.64 -5.51
C VAL A 63 -12.66 -6.68 -5.94
N THR A 64 -12.35 -6.61 -7.24
CA THR A 64 -11.37 -5.66 -7.78
C THR A 64 -11.81 -4.21 -7.56
N MET A 65 -13.09 -3.91 -7.70
CA MET A 65 -13.63 -2.58 -7.43
C MET A 65 -13.49 -2.21 -5.95
N SER A 66 -13.71 -3.16 -5.05
CA SER A 66 -13.62 -2.98 -3.59
C SER A 66 -12.19 -2.92 -3.06
N LEU A 67 -11.38 -3.95 -3.32
CA LEU A 67 -10.05 -4.12 -2.75
C LEU A 67 -8.91 -3.68 -3.68
N GLY A 68 -9.18 -3.60 -4.98
CA GLY A 68 -8.16 -3.39 -6.01
C GLY A 68 -7.64 -4.69 -6.59
N VAL A 69 -6.53 -4.58 -7.33
CA VAL A 69 -5.85 -5.74 -7.91
C VAL A 69 -5.15 -6.51 -6.80
N PRO A 70 -5.27 -7.85 -6.74
CA PRO A 70 -4.59 -8.66 -5.73
C PRO A 70 -3.07 -8.60 -5.90
N ASN A 71 -2.35 -8.74 -4.79
CA ASN A 71 -0.89 -8.81 -4.83
C ASN A 71 -0.40 -10.14 -5.41
N ARG A 72 -1.14 -11.23 -5.15
CA ARG A 72 -0.84 -12.57 -5.64
C ARG A 72 -2.12 -13.31 -6.00
N MET A 73 -2.05 -14.13 -7.04
CA MET A 73 -3.13 -15.04 -7.45
C MET A 73 -2.61 -16.46 -7.48
N TYR A 74 -3.38 -17.39 -6.95
CA TYR A 74 -3.07 -18.80 -6.92
C TYR A 74 -4.24 -19.60 -7.47
N SER A 75 -3.96 -20.73 -8.13
CA SER A 75 -4.95 -21.75 -8.38
C SER A 75 -4.78 -22.85 -7.33
N ARG A 76 -5.85 -23.22 -6.65
CA ARG A 76 -5.90 -24.25 -5.63
C ARG A 76 -6.67 -25.46 -6.14
N VAL A 77 -6.04 -26.60 -6.16
CA VAL A 77 -6.66 -27.86 -6.57
C VAL A 77 -6.91 -28.73 -5.33
N THR A 78 -8.14 -29.17 -5.15
CA THR A 78 -8.56 -30.04 -4.05
C THR A 78 -9.38 -31.22 -4.60
N SER A 79 -9.73 -32.17 -3.75
CA SER A 79 -10.66 -33.26 -4.11
C SER A 79 -12.07 -32.73 -4.48
N GLY A 80 -12.41 -31.53 -4.05
CA GLY A 80 -13.69 -30.85 -4.38
C GLY A 80 -13.66 -30.01 -5.65
N GLY A 81 -12.50 -29.92 -6.35
CA GLY A 81 -12.36 -29.13 -7.57
C GLY A 81 -11.23 -28.12 -7.51
N THR A 82 -11.27 -27.21 -8.46
CA THR A 82 -10.29 -26.11 -8.60
C THR A 82 -10.94 -24.79 -8.18
N SER A 83 -10.20 -23.99 -7.43
CA SER A 83 -10.59 -22.64 -7.02
C SER A 83 -9.47 -21.65 -7.31
N ASP A 84 -9.82 -20.40 -7.57
CA ASP A 84 -8.86 -19.30 -7.68
C ASP A 84 -8.79 -18.56 -6.34
N VAL A 85 -7.57 -18.32 -5.88
CA VAL A 85 -7.32 -17.66 -4.59
C VAL A 85 -6.56 -16.36 -4.81
N TRP A 86 -7.14 -15.25 -4.42
CA TRP A 86 -6.54 -13.93 -4.47
C TRP A 86 -6.03 -13.53 -3.09
N SER A 87 -4.77 -13.12 -3.03
CA SER A 87 -4.13 -12.68 -1.78
C SER A 87 -3.82 -11.20 -1.84
N TYR A 88 -4.24 -10.50 -0.79
CA TYR A 88 -3.98 -9.09 -0.54
C TYR A 88 -3.04 -8.98 0.65
N THR A 89 -1.89 -8.35 0.44
CA THR A 89 -0.85 -8.23 1.46
C THR A 89 -0.82 -6.84 2.06
N GLY A 90 -0.37 -6.77 3.30
CA GLY A 90 -0.03 -5.54 3.99
C GLY A 90 1.46 -5.52 4.31
N LYS A 91 2.00 -4.35 4.63
CA LYS A 91 3.36 -4.17 5.12
C LYS A 91 3.31 -3.71 6.56
N LYS A 92 4.11 -4.36 7.41
CA LYS A 92 4.32 -3.95 8.78
C LYS A 92 5.76 -3.48 8.92
N SER A 93 5.93 -2.23 9.35
CA SER A 93 7.25 -1.69 9.69
C SER A 93 7.51 -1.95 11.17
N THR A 94 8.62 -2.60 11.43
CA THR A 94 9.19 -2.79 12.77
C THR A 94 10.59 -2.22 12.77
N SER A 95 11.10 -1.78 13.91
CA SER A 95 12.50 -1.42 14.04
C SER A 95 13.19 -2.42 14.97
N ASP A 96 14.30 -2.96 14.47
CA ASP A 96 15.17 -3.82 15.26
C ASP A 96 16.37 -2.99 15.72
N ARG A 97 16.62 -2.95 17.05
CA ARG A 97 17.78 -2.29 17.59
C ARG A 97 19.00 -3.18 17.40
N GLN A 98 19.93 -2.74 16.57
CA GLN A 98 21.16 -3.46 16.25
C GLN A 98 22.40 -2.68 16.73
N ARG A 99 23.42 -3.42 17.16
CA ARG A 99 24.70 -2.86 17.53
C ARG A 99 25.60 -2.89 16.30
N VAL A 100 26.01 -1.71 15.84
CA VAL A 100 26.88 -1.55 14.68
C VAL A 100 28.16 -0.83 15.07
N SER A 101 29.29 -1.17 14.44
CA SER A 101 30.53 -0.42 14.59
C SER A 101 30.47 0.81 13.68
N ALA A 102 30.65 1.98 14.24
CA ALA A 102 30.71 3.25 13.53
C ALA A 102 32.10 3.87 13.67
N ASP A 103 32.68 4.26 12.54
CA ASP A 103 33.95 5.00 12.53
C ASP A 103 33.65 6.50 12.68
N ILE A 104 33.95 7.02 13.87
CA ILE A 104 33.74 8.42 14.21
C ILE A 104 35.05 9.16 13.93
N ARG A 105 35.00 10.17 13.06
CA ARG A 105 36.10 11.10 12.82
C ARG A 105 35.90 12.36 13.64
N TYR A 106 36.86 12.71 14.41
CA TYR A 106 36.85 13.93 15.21
C TYR A 106 38.19 14.66 15.11
N ARG A 107 38.22 15.94 15.43
CA ARG A 107 39.46 16.72 15.61
C ARG A 107 39.77 16.81 17.08
N ASP A 108 41.02 16.49 17.42
CA ASP A 108 41.53 16.69 18.77
C ASP A 108 41.79 18.19 19.07
N ALA A 109 42.15 18.49 20.30
CA ALA A 109 42.44 19.85 20.74
C ALA A 109 43.62 20.52 19.95
N ASP A 110 44.48 19.72 19.34
CA ASP A 110 45.62 20.18 18.54
C ASP A 110 45.22 20.36 17.05
N GLY A 111 43.95 20.18 16.71
CA GLY A 111 43.41 20.31 15.34
C GLY A 111 43.71 19.14 14.42
N ARG A 112 44.25 18.04 14.93
CA ARG A 112 44.54 16.82 14.15
C ARG A 112 43.30 15.95 14.01
N SER A 113 43.14 15.39 12.81
CA SER A 113 42.05 14.46 12.52
C SER A 113 42.37 13.09 13.12
N ARG A 114 41.44 12.58 13.93
CA ARG A 114 41.54 11.22 14.49
C ARG A 114 40.29 10.43 14.13
N SER A 115 40.39 9.12 14.12
CA SER A 115 39.25 8.21 13.98
C SER A 115 39.24 7.26 15.18
N SER A 116 38.03 6.99 15.66
CA SER A 116 37.76 5.99 16.70
C SER A 116 36.62 5.12 16.21
N SER A 117 36.75 3.79 16.36
CA SER A 117 35.63 2.86 16.09
C SER A 117 34.88 2.60 17.39
N GLU A 118 33.63 3.00 17.41
CA GLU A 118 32.73 2.82 18.56
C GLU A 118 31.51 1.98 18.20
N TRP A 119 31.02 1.22 19.16
CA TRP A 119 29.79 0.47 19.01
C TRP A 119 28.62 1.35 19.39
N VAL A 120 27.77 1.62 18.40
CA VAL A 120 26.54 2.40 18.59
C VAL A 120 25.31 1.54 18.35
N TRP A 121 24.23 1.84 19.06
CA TRP A 121 22.93 1.22 18.80
C TRP A 121 22.20 2.02 17.74
N VAL A 122 21.74 1.34 16.70
CA VAL A 122 20.98 1.93 15.61
C VAL A 122 19.67 1.19 15.47
N ASP A 123 18.59 1.93 15.35
CA ASP A 123 17.28 1.36 15.03
C ASP A 123 17.20 1.17 13.52
N VAL A 124 17.24 -0.09 13.09
CA VAL A 124 17.18 -0.48 11.67
C VAL A 124 15.71 -0.77 11.32
N PRO A 125 15.10 0.01 10.42
CA PRO A 125 13.74 -0.26 9.99
C PRO A 125 13.69 -1.57 9.20
N ARG A 126 12.72 -2.42 9.54
CA ARG A 126 12.46 -3.68 8.86
C ARG A 126 11.01 -3.70 8.39
N GLU A 127 10.82 -3.82 7.09
CA GLU A 127 9.50 -4.08 6.52
C GLU A 127 9.27 -5.59 6.38
N THR A 128 8.17 -6.05 6.93
CA THR A 128 7.71 -7.43 6.77
C THR A 128 6.36 -7.41 6.07
N GLU A 129 6.26 -8.15 4.97
CA GLU A 129 5.00 -8.36 4.26
C GLU A 129 4.21 -9.47 4.96
N TYR A 130 2.91 -9.27 5.12
CA TYR A 130 1.99 -10.25 5.68
C TYR A 130 0.71 -10.34 4.85
N GLU A 131 0.08 -11.50 4.80
CA GLU A 131 -1.23 -11.65 4.16
C GLU A 131 -2.30 -11.01 5.05
N LYS A 132 -2.98 -10.01 4.50
CA LYS A 132 -4.05 -9.28 5.19
C LYS A 132 -5.41 -9.93 4.93
N THR A 133 -5.67 -10.26 3.67
CA THR A 133 -6.95 -10.84 3.24
C THR A 133 -6.70 -11.81 2.10
N ARG A 134 -7.39 -12.95 2.15
CA ARG A 134 -7.43 -13.94 1.09
C ARG A 134 -8.87 -14.16 0.66
N VAL A 135 -9.13 -14.16 -0.63
CA VAL A 135 -10.45 -14.34 -1.22
C VAL A 135 -10.39 -15.53 -2.16
N GLU A 136 -11.21 -16.54 -1.90
CA GLU A 136 -11.30 -17.75 -2.73
C GLU A 136 -12.54 -17.66 -3.61
N PHE A 137 -12.38 -18.01 -4.88
CA PHE A 137 -13.44 -18.04 -5.88
C PHE A 137 -13.66 -19.46 -6.35
N ILE A 138 -14.94 -19.85 -6.41
CA ILE A 138 -15.42 -21.07 -7.04
C ILE A 138 -16.47 -20.66 -8.07
N ASP A 139 -16.37 -21.16 -9.30
CA ASP A 139 -17.26 -20.82 -10.41
C ASP A 139 -17.46 -19.30 -10.62
N GLY A 140 -16.35 -18.54 -10.47
CA GLY A 140 -16.35 -17.09 -10.67
C GLY A 140 -17.05 -16.29 -9.58
N LYS A 141 -17.32 -16.88 -8.42
CA LYS A 141 -17.91 -16.19 -7.26
C LYS A 141 -17.11 -16.44 -5.99
N VAL A 142 -17.06 -15.43 -5.14
CA VAL A 142 -16.43 -15.54 -3.82
C VAL A 142 -17.14 -16.64 -3.01
N SER A 143 -16.37 -17.65 -2.63
CA SER A 143 -16.82 -18.79 -1.81
C SER A 143 -16.28 -18.74 -0.38
N ALA A 144 -15.09 -18.13 -0.18
CA ALA A 144 -14.50 -17.96 1.14
C ALA A 144 -13.70 -16.66 1.22
N ILE A 145 -13.67 -16.07 2.40
CA ILE A 145 -12.89 -14.88 2.74
C ILE A 145 -12.16 -15.16 4.05
N GLU A 146 -10.84 -15.08 4.01
CA GLU A 146 -9.99 -15.17 5.20
C GLU A 146 -9.37 -13.80 5.44
N THR A 147 -9.48 -13.28 6.65
CA THR A 147 -8.88 -12.01 7.05
C THR A 147 -8.07 -12.23 8.32
N LEU A 148 -6.85 -11.70 8.35
CA LEU A 148 -6.03 -11.75 9.54
C LEU A 148 -6.70 -10.95 10.66
N ALA A 149 -7.05 -11.62 11.75
CA ALA A 149 -7.51 -10.97 12.97
C ALA A 149 -6.33 -10.20 13.59
N GLN A 150 -6.53 -8.92 13.87
CA GLN A 150 -5.56 -8.05 14.55
C GLN A 150 -5.74 -8.12 16.06
#